data_874fb36ed29e4cea038d53259302b364
#
_entry.id   874fb36ed29e4cea038d53259302b364
#
_cell.length_a   1.000
_cell.length_b   1.000
_cell.length_c   1.000
_cell.angle_alpha   90.00
_cell.angle_beta   90.00
_cell.angle_gamma   90.00
#
_symmetry.space_group_name_H-M   'P 1'
#
loop_
_entity.id
_entity.type
_entity.pdbx_description
1 polymer ?
#
loop_
_entity_poly.entity_id
_entity_poly.type
_entity_poly.pdbx_seq_one_letter_code
_entity_poly.pdbx_strand_id
1 'polypeptide(L)'
;MSPEQKALVKETWRKVAPMADAAARLFYDRLFETDPTTRPLFKTIDLADQRRKLIQALTVVVQGLDRLEALVPTIADLGRRHAQFGVTDAHYDTVGAAFAMDARTRAGIRLDT
;
A
#
# COMPACT_ATOMS: atom_id res chain seq x y z
N MET A 1 5.45 -3.59 -15.87
CA MET A 1 4.46 -4.58 -15.38
C MET A 1 3.86 -5.34 -16.55
N SER A 2 3.88 -6.66 -16.49
CA SER A 2 3.31 -7.49 -17.55
C SER A 2 1.77 -7.48 -17.52
N PRO A 3 1.09 -7.86 -18.61
CA PRO A 3 -0.37 -7.96 -18.59
C PRO A 3 -0.87 -8.94 -17.53
N GLU A 4 -0.16 -10.02 -17.26
CA GLU A 4 -0.50 -11.00 -16.23
C GLU A 4 -0.39 -10.40 -14.84
N GLN A 5 0.65 -9.62 -14.60
CA GLN A 5 0.83 -8.92 -13.31
C GLN A 5 -0.27 -7.90 -13.08
N LYS A 6 -0.61 -7.12 -14.12
CA LYS A 6 -1.71 -6.15 -14.04
C LYS A 6 -3.04 -6.83 -13.72
N ALA A 7 -3.32 -7.95 -14.37
CA ALA A 7 -4.55 -8.71 -14.14
C ALA A 7 -4.60 -9.24 -12.69
N LEU A 8 -3.47 -9.71 -12.17
CA LEU A 8 -3.38 -10.20 -10.79
C LEU A 8 -3.62 -9.08 -9.78
N VAL A 9 -3.04 -7.92 -10.00
CA VAL A 9 -3.24 -6.76 -9.11
C VAL A 9 -4.70 -6.33 -9.11
N LYS A 10 -5.33 -6.24 -10.28
CA LYS A 10 -6.75 -5.88 -10.40
C LYS A 10 -7.65 -6.90 -9.71
N GLU A 11 -7.37 -8.18 -9.88
CA GLU A 11 -8.13 -9.26 -9.24
C GLU A 11 -8.01 -9.19 -7.71
N THR A 12 -6.80 -9.03 -7.21
CA THR A 12 -6.54 -8.91 -5.78
C THR A 12 -7.26 -7.68 -5.21
N TRP A 13 -7.17 -6.54 -5.89
CA TRP A 13 -7.83 -5.31 -5.46
C TRP A 13 -9.34 -5.47 -5.41
N ARG A 14 -9.93 -6.15 -6.39
CA ARG A 14 -11.37 -6.39 -6.41
C ARG A 14 -11.86 -7.14 -5.18
N LYS A 15 -11.03 -8.07 -4.66
CA LYS A 15 -11.35 -8.82 -3.44
C LYS A 15 -11.14 -7.97 -2.19
N VAL A 16 -10.17 -7.08 -2.19
CA VAL A 16 -9.82 -6.25 -1.04
C VAL A 16 -10.70 -5.02 -0.91
N ALA A 17 -11.09 -4.41 -2.03
CA ALA A 17 -11.80 -3.12 -2.04
C ALA A 17 -13.07 -3.09 -1.17
N PRO A 18 -13.91 -4.13 -1.12
CA PRO A 18 -15.09 -4.11 -0.26
C PRO A 18 -14.79 -4.03 1.24
N MET A 19 -13.57 -4.40 1.63
CA MET A 19 -13.11 -4.36 3.02
C MET A 19 -11.86 -3.49 3.18
N ALA A 20 -11.78 -2.44 2.37
CA ALA A 20 -10.54 -1.64 2.24
C ALA A 20 -10.09 -1.03 3.57
N ASP A 21 -11.02 -0.50 4.39
CA ASP A 21 -10.62 0.09 5.67
C ASP A 21 -10.05 -0.96 6.63
N ALA A 22 -10.66 -2.13 6.71
CA ALA A 22 -10.16 -3.21 7.54
C ALA A 22 -8.79 -3.69 7.06
N ALA A 23 -8.60 -3.79 5.74
CA ALA A 23 -7.34 -4.17 5.14
C ALA A 23 -6.26 -3.12 5.42
N ALA A 24 -6.59 -1.85 5.31
CA ALA A 24 -5.67 -0.75 5.62
C ALA A 24 -5.26 -0.74 7.09
N ARG A 25 -6.21 -0.98 8.00
CA ARG A 25 -5.92 -1.10 9.43
C ARG A 25 -4.92 -2.23 9.70
N LEU A 26 -5.17 -3.40 9.13
CA LEU A 26 -4.27 -4.53 9.29
C LEU A 26 -2.90 -4.25 8.70
N PHE A 27 -2.83 -3.56 7.56
CA PHE A 27 -1.58 -3.16 6.94
C PHE A 27 -0.74 -2.31 7.90
N TYR A 28 -1.32 -1.26 8.49
CA TYR A 28 -0.58 -0.40 9.41
C TYR A 28 -0.19 -1.13 10.70
N ASP A 29 -1.06 -1.98 11.23
CA ASP A 29 -0.73 -2.79 12.40
C ASP A 29 0.49 -3.67 12.13
N ARG A 30 0.53 -4.32 10.98
CA ARG A 30 1.67 -5.16 10.58
C ARG A 30 2.92 -4.35 10.31
N LEU A 31 2.76 -3.17 9.70
CA LEU A 31 3.89 -2.27 9.45
C LEU A 31 4.58 -1.90 10.77
N PHE A 32 3.81 -1.46 11.75
CA PHE A 32 4.34 -1.04 13.04
C PHE A 32 4.91 -2.21 13.84
N GLU A 33 4.32 -3.38 13.73
CA GLU A 33 4.79 -4.60 14.39
C GLU A 33 6.09 -5.11 13.77
N THR A 34 6.16 -5.12 12.44
CA THR A 34 7.33 -5.62 11.70
C THR A 34 8.52 -4.68 11.82
N ASP A 35 8.28 -3.38 11.80
CA ASP A 35 9.32 -2.36 11.87
C ASP A 35 8.85 -1.21 12.76
N PRO A 36 9.11 -1.31 14.09
CA PRO A 36 8.71 -0.26 15.02
C PRO A 36 9.28 1.14 14.70
N THR A 37 10.35 1.23 13.89
CA THR A 37 10.93 2.52 13.51
C THR A 37 10.00 3.33 12.61
N THR A 38 8.98 2.70 12.03
CA THR A 38 7.98 3.40 11.21
C THR A 38 6.95 4.14 12.05
N ARG A 39 6.70 3.71 13.30
CA ARG A 39 5.67 4.30 14.15
C ARG A 39 5.85 5.80 14.38
N PRO A 40 7.06 6.31 14.69
CA PRO A 40 7.26 7.74 14.90
C PRO A 40 6.94 8.60 13.68
N LEU A 41 7.00 8.06 12.47
CA LEU A 41 6.65 8.79 11.25
C LEU A 41 5.18 9.20 11.22
N PHE A 42 4.33 8.55 12.01
CA PHE A 42 2.89 8.80 12.09
C PHE A 42 2.47 9.43 13.41
N LYS A 43 3.42 9.95 14.19
CA LYS A 43 3.20 10.43 15.56
C LYS A 43 2.12 11.51 15.66
N THR A 44 2.07 12.40 14.64
CA THR A 44 1.12 13.53 14.63
C THR A 44 -0.02 13.33 13.66
N ILE A 45 -0.17 12.12 13.12
CA ILE A 45 -1.11 11.80 12.04
C ILE A 45 -2.30 11.03 12.62
N ASP A 46 -3.52 11.44 12.24
CA ASP A 46 -4.73 10.66 12.49
C ASP A 46 -4.70 9.43 11.58
N LEU A 47 -4.59 8.24 12.19
CA LEU A 47 -4.49 7.00 11.42
C LEU A 47 -5.75 6.68 10.62
N ALA A 48 -6.93 7.09 11.10
CA ALA A 48 -8.17 6.89 10.33
C ALA A 48 -8.11 7.70 9.02
N ASP A 49 -7.64 8.93 9.10
CA ASP A 49 -7.44 9.77 7.92
C ASP A 49 -6.36 9.22 7.00
N GLN A 50 -5.28 8.72 7.59
CA GLN A 50 -4.18 8.12 6.83
C GLN A 50 -4.64 6.86 6.07
N ARG A 51 -5.46 6.01 6.71
CA ARG A 51 -6.02 4.84 6.04
C ARG A 51 -6.85 5.24 4.83
N ARG A 52 -7.67 6.28 4.96
CA ARG A 52 -8.47 6.79 3.85
C ARG A 52 -7.61 7.27 2.70
N LYS A 53 -6.53 8.00 2.99
CA LYS A 53 -5.58 8.47 1.98
C LYS A 53 -4.88 7.32 1.28
N LEU A 54 -4.48 6.30 2.01
CA LEU A 54 -3.87 5.10 1.43
C LEU A 54 -4.83 4.42 0.46
N ILE A 55 -6.08 4.23 0.86
CA ILE A 55 -7.09 3.59 0.01
C ILE A 55 -7.31 4.40 -1.27
N GLN A 56 -7.40 5.73 -1.16
CA GLN A 56 -7.55 6.61 -2.32
C GLN A 56 -6.37 6.49 -3.27
N ALA A 57 -5.14 6.50 -2.74
CA ALA A 57 -3.93 6.38 -3.55
C ALA A 57 -3.89 5.04 -4.28
N LEU A 58 -4.18 3.95 -3.58
CA LEU A 58 -4.19 2.61 -4.19
C LEU A 58 -5.27 2.50 -5.27
N THR A 59 -6.44 3.07 -5.02
CA THR A 59 -7.53 3.08 -5.99
C THR A 59 -7.11 3.76 -7.29
N VAL A 60 -6.48 4.94 -7.18
CA VAL A 60 -6.00 5.68 -8.35
C VAL A 60 -4.97 4.86 -9.14
N VAL A 61 -4.03 4.23 -8.44
CA VAL A 61 -2.99 3.42 -9.10
C VAL A 61 -3.61 2.22 -9.80
N VAL A 62 -4.50 1.49 -9.12
CA VAL A 62 -5.12 0.29 -9.72
C VAL A 62 -5.97 0.65 -10.92
N GLN A 63 -6.76 1.72 -10.84
CA GLN A 63 -7.57 2.17 -11.97
C GLN A 63 -6.74 2.65 -13.15
N GLY A 64 -5.52 3.12 -12.89
CA GLY A 64 -4.62 3.63 -13.91
C GLY A 64 -3.58 2.63 -14.40
N LEU A 65 -3.67 1.34 -14.03
CA LEU A 65 -2.65 0.34 -14.39
C LEU A 65 -2.42 0.23 -15.89
N ASP A 66 -3.44 0.44 -16.71
CA ASP A 66 -3.31 0.36 -18.16
C ASP A 66 -2.73 1.65 -18.78
N ARG A 67 -2.54 2.68 -17.96
CA ARG A 67 -2.00 3.98 -18.38
C ARG A 67 -0.97 4.47 -17.37
N LEU A 68 0.00 3.61 -17.04
CA LEU A 68 0.98 3.91 -16.00
C LEU A 68 1.80 5.17 -16.29
N GLU A 69 2.14 5.43 -17.56
CA GLU A 69 2.89 6.61 -17.93
C GLU A 69 2.13 7.91 -17.61
N ALA A 70 0.81 7.89 -17.61
CA ALA A 70 0.01 9.04 -17.20
C ALA A 70 0.05 9.26 -15.68
N LEU A 71 0.39 8.22 -14.91
CA LEU A 71 0.49 8.30 -13.45
C LEU A 71 1.89 8.68 -12.96
N VAL A 72 2.90 8.68 -13.84
CA VAL A 72 4.29 8.95 -13.44
C VAL A 72 4.45 10.25 -12.67
N PRO A 73 3.88 11.39 -13.10
CA PRO A 73 4.00 12.62 -12.32
C PRO A 73 3.40 12.52 -10.91
N THR A 74 2.26 11.85 -10.79
CA THR A 74 1.59 11.64 -9.50
C THR A 74 2.42 10.77 -8.58
N ILE A 75 2.96 9.66 -9.12
CA ILE A 75 3.79 8.72 -8.36
C ILE A 75 5.08 9.40 -7.93
N ALA A 76 5.71 10.18 -8.79
CA ALA A 76 6.94 10.91 -8.47
C ALA A 76 6.70 11.94 -7.36
N ASP A 77 5.58 12.66 -7.42
CA ASP A 77 5.20 13.62 -6.39
C ASP A 77 4.98 12.95 -5.04
N LEU A 78 4.30 11.81 -5.05
CA LEU A 78 4.08 11.01 -3.86
C LEU A 78 5.41 10.54 -3.23
N GLY A 79 6.35 10.11 -4.07
CA GLY A 79 7.70 9.74 -3.63
C GLY A 79 8.43 10.89 -2.96
N ARG A 80 8.38 12.09 -3.54
CA ARG A 80 9.00 13.28 -2.95
C ARG A 80 8.41 13.60 -1.59
N ARG A 81 7.08 13.52 -1.44
CA ARG A 81 6.42 13.78 -0.15
C ARG A 81 6.83 12.76 0.90
N HIS A 82 6.94 11.49 0.54
CA HIS A 82 7.41 10.46 1.47
C HIS A 82 8.82 10.75 1.96
N ALA A 83 9.72 11.15 1.06
CA ALA A 83 11.09 11.50 1.43
C ALA A 83 11.13 12.68 2.42
N GLN A 84 10.24 13.66 2.24
CA GLN A 84 10.13 14.81 3.15
C GLN A 84 9.70 14.40 4.56
N PHE A 85 8.95 13.31 4.69
CA PHE A 85 8.53 12.78 5.99
C PHE A 85 9.56 11.83 6.62
N GLY A 86 10.72 11.67 6.01
CA GLY A 86 11.79 10.85 6.55
C GLY A 86 11.72 9.38 6.19
N VAL A 87 10.95 9.03 5.17
CA VAL A 87 10.85 7.65 4.67
C VAL A 87 12.16 7.27 3.95
N THR A 88 12.73 6.13 4.32
CA THR A 88 13.97 5.61 3.74
C THR A 88 13.70 4.41 2.83
N ASP A 89 14.72 3.97 2.09
CA ASP A 89 14.61 2.77 1.24
C ASP A 89 14.26 1.53 2.06
N ALA A 90 14.82 1.41 3.27
CA ALA A 90 14.49 0.30 4.17
C ALA A 90 13.00 0.29 4.54
N HIS A 91 12.40 1.47 4.72
CA HIS A 91 10.96 1.58 4.98
C HIS A 91 10.13 1.09 3.79
N TYR A 92 10.57 1.36 2.56
CA TYR A 92 9.87 0.85 1.37
C TYR A 92 9.87 -0.67 1.33
N ASP A 93 10.98 -1.32 1.68
CA ASP A 93 11.06 -2.77 1.74
C ASP A 93 10.07 -3.33 2.77
N THR A 94 10.01 -2.71 3.95
CA THR A 94 9.09 -3.11 5.01
C THR A 94 7.62 -2.96 4.57
N VAL A 95 7.29 -1.85 3.92
CA VAL A 95 5.94 -1.58 3.42
C VAL A 95 5.55 -2.62 2.37
N GLY A 96 6.46 -2.93 1.44
CA GLY A 96 6.21 -3.93 0.41
C GLY A 96 5.89 -5.29 1.01
N ALA A 97 6.65 -5.72 2.02
CA ALA A 97 6.41 -6.97 2.71
C ALA A 97 5.06 -6.99 3.43
N ALA A 98 4.71 -5.90 4.12
CA ALA A 98 3.44 -5.79 4.82
C ALA A 98 2.24 -5.83 3.87
N PHE A 99 2.33 -5.16 2.72
CA PHE A 99 1.31 -5.20 1.69
C PHE A 99 1.14 -6.61 1.12
N ALA A 100 2.23 -7.29 0.83
CA ALA A 100 2.17 -8.64 0.27
C ALA A 100 1.47 -9.60 1.22
N MET A 101 1.78 -9.54 2.51
CA MET A 101 1.13 -10.38 3.51
C MET A 101 -0.35 -10.06 3.65
N ASP A 102 -0.70 -8.79 3.76
CA ASP A 102 -2.08 -8.36 3.95
C ASP A 102 -2.94 -8.71 2.74
N ALA A 103 -2.48 -8.39 1.54
CA ALA A 103 -3.20 -8.68 0.30
C ALA A 103 -3.46 -10.17 0.13
N ARG A 104 -2.45 -11.02 0.40
CA ARG A 104 -2.58 -12.47 0.31
C ARG A 104 -3.59 -13.00 1.32
N THR A 105 -3.53 -12.54 2.55
CA THR A 105 -4.44 -12.94 3.60
C THR A 105 -5.88 -12.58 3.26
N ARG A 106 -6.11 -11.35 2.85
CA ARG A 106 -7.46 -10.82 2.57
C ARG A 106 -8.05 -11.39 1.29
N ALA A 107 -7.22 -11.70 0.30
CA ALA A 107 -7.65 -12.31 -0.95
C ALA A 107 -7.83 -13.82 -0.83
N GLY A 108 -7.55 -14.43 0.31
CA GLY A 108 -7.64 -15.87 0.52
C GLY A 108 -6.47 -16.64 -0.06
N ILE A 109 -5.38 -15.97 -0.36
CA ILE A 109 -4.16 -16.60 -0.85
C ILE A 109 -3.29 -16.97 0.36
N ARG A 110 -2.97 -18.25 0.50
CA ARG A 110 -2.13 -18.70 1.60
C ARG A 110 -0.68 -18.36 1.36
N LEU A 111 -0.03 -17.93 2.43
CA LEU A 111 1.42 -17.84 2.46
C LEU A 111 1.95 -19.22 2.83
N ASP A 112 2.49 -19.91 1.85
CA ASP A 112 3.20 -21.15 2.13
C ASP A 112 4.57 -20.81 2.68
N THR A 113 4.79 -21.24 3.87
CA THR A 113 6.10 -21.08 4.52
C THR A 113 7.05 -22.16 4.05
#